data_606a29ae01108ec4c25b61af50602151
#
_entry.id   606a29ae01108ec4c25b61af50602151
#
_cell.length_a   1.000
_cell.length_b   1.000
_cell.length_c   1.000
_cell.angle_alpha   90.00
_cell.angle_beta   90.00
_cell.angle_gamma   90.00
#
_symmetry.space_group_name_H-M   'P 1'
#
loop_
_entity.id
_entity.type
_entity.pdbx_description
1 polymer ?
#
loop_
_entity_poly.entity_id
_entity_poly.type
_entity_poly.pdbx_seq_one_letter_code
_entity_poly.pdbx_strand_id
1 'polypeptide(L)'
;SGAVRTAARLLELATEDAMALGERTDQEERDALLTSLGVAPGGAVPSALRSQVKSLEEDQKRRKTRNLRDALDRILVDVMSILRDVLMVQVNTGLTFINVTHGPAIEERAAATTPEMTLAALDATREARERIAHNSPPLLVLEALLISLSPAVKGRV
;
A
#
# COMPACT_ATOMS: atom_id res chain seq x y z
N SER A 1 19.38 -2.64 -5.48
CA SER A 1 18.90 -4.03 -5.44
C SER A 1 17.48 -4.13 -6.02
N GLY A 2 17.06 -5.35 -6.40
CA GLY A 2 15.71 -5.60 -6.94
C GLY A 2 14.60 -5.18 -5.95
N ALA A 3 14.78 -5.49 -4.66
CA ALA A 3 13.83 -5.16 -3.59
C ALA A 3 13.54 -3.65 -3.49
N VAL A 4 14.56 -2.79 -3.54
CA VAL A 4 14.38 -1.33 -3.48
C VAL A 4 13.54 -0.81 -4.66
N ARG A 5 13.82 -1.30 -5.88
CA ARG A 5 13.04 -0.90 -7.06
C ARG A 5 11.61 -1.39 -6.99
N THR A 6 11.38 -2.60 -6.50
CA THR A 6 10.04 -3.15 -6.33
C THR A 6 9.27 -2.40 -5.25
N ALA A 7 9.90 -2.03 -4.13
CA ALA A 7 9.29 -1.21 -3.08
C ALA A 7 8.86 0.16 -3.61
N ALA A 8 9.74 0.83 -4.36
CA ALA A 8 9.43 2.12 -4.97
C ALA A 8 8.25 2.01 -5.95
N ARG A 9 8.22 0.95 -6.78
CA ARG A 9 7.12 0.74 -7.73
C ARG A 9 5.78 0.42 -7.04
N LEU A 10 5.79 -0.39 -5.99
CA LEU A 10 4.59 -0.66 -5.18
C LEU A 10 4.05 0.61 -4.54
N LEU A 11 4.94 1.45 -3.99
CA LEU A 11 4.54 2.71 -3.38
C LEU A 11 3.96 3.68 -4.43
N GLU A 12 4.57 3.75 -5.62
CA GLU A 12 4.08 4.55 -6.74
C GLU A 12 2.67 4.13 -7.15
N LEU A 13 2.43 2.83 -7.38
CA LEU A 13 1.11 2.29 -7.73
C LEU A 13 0.07 2.57 -6.65
N ALA A 14 0.41 2.37 -5.38
CA ALA A 14 -0.49 2.66 -4.26
C ALA A 14 -0.80 4.16 -4.16
N THR A 15 0.16 5.02 -4.50
CA THR A 15 -0.02 6.48 -4.53
C THR A 15 -0.92 6.90 -5.67
N GLU A 16 -0.73 6.35 -6.88
CA GLU A 16 -1.58 6.59 -8.04
C GLU A 16 -3.03 6.20 -7.75
N ASP A 17 -3.27 5.01 -7.17
CA ASP A 17 -4.60 4.54 -6.75
C ASP A 17 -5.24 5.46 -5.71
N ALA A 18 -4.49 5.85 -4.69
CA ALA A 18 -4.98 6.75 -3.64
C ALA A 18 -5.31 8.15 -4.16
N MET A 19 -4.54 8.67 -5.12
CA MET A 19 -4.75 9.97 -5.76
C MET A 19 -5.96 9.96 -6.69
N ALA A 20 -6.10 8.94 -7.53
CA ALA A 20 -7.21 8.83 -8.48
C ALA A 20 -8.59 8.90 -7.80
N LEU A 21 -8.69 8.38 -6.55
CA LEU A 21 -9.91 8.45 -5.75
C LEU A 21 -10.20 9.83 -5.14
N GLY A 22 -9.20 10.70 -4.99
CA GLY A 22 -9.31 11.93 -4.20
C GLY A 22 -9.25 13.23 -5.01
N GLU A 23 -8.51 13.31 -6.09
CA GLU A 23 -8.19 14.58 -6.77
C GLU A 23 -9.44 15.32 -7.26
N ARG A 24 -10.37 14.61 -7.87
CA ARG A 24 -11.61 15.21 -8.37
C ARG A 24 -12.45 15.77 -7.22
N THR A 25 -12.61 15.00 -6.16
CA THR A 25 -13.38 15.41 -4.97
C THR A 25 -12.70 16.58 -4.26
N ASP A 26 -11.37 16.57 -4.13
CA ASP A 26 -10.59 17.64 -3.51
C ASP A 26 -10.75 18.96 -4.29
N GLN A 27 -10.76 18.90 -5.63
CA GLN A 27 -10.98 20.08 -6.47
C GLN A 27 -12.41 20.61 -6.35
N GLU A 28 -13.41 19.72 -6.41
CA GLU A 28 -14.83 20.08 -6.26
C GLU A 28 -15.09 20.73 -4.89
N GLU A 29 -14.52 20.22 -3.80
CA GLU A 29 -14.62 20.79 -2.45
C GLU A 29 -13.97 22.19 -2.37
N ARG A 30 -12.80 22.35 -2.98
CA ARG A 30 -12.12 23.64 -3.01
C ARG A 30 -12.94 24.68 -3.78
N ASP A 31 -13.47 24.31 -4.94
CA ASP A 31 -14.28 25.23 -5.77
C ASP A 31 -15.60 25.58 -5.07
N ALA A 32 -16.24 24.60 -4.41
CA ALA A 32 -17.44 24.84 -3.61
C ALA A 32 -17.17 25.78 -2.43
N LEU A 33 -16.06 25.61 -1.72
CA LEU A 33 -15.66 26.50 -0.63
C LEU A 33 -15.45 27.93 -1.15
N LEU A 34 -14.64 28.11 -2.21
CA LEU A 34 -14.37 29.42 -2.79
C LEU A 34 -15.64 30.11 -3.27
N THR A 35 -16.53 29.38 -3.93
CA THR A 35 -17.85 29.89 -4.37
C THR A 35 -18.70 30.34 -3.19
N SER A 36 -18.76 29.54 -2.11
CA SER A 36 -19.52 29.88 -0.89
C SER A 36 -18.98 31.13 -0.19
N LEU A 37 -17.70 31.40 -0.36
CA LEU A 37 -17.01 32.58 0.19
C LEU A 37 -17.03 33.80 -0.76
N GLY A 38 -17.75 33.69 -1.90
CA GLY A 38 -17.87 34.77 -2.87
C GLY A 38 -16.62 35.04 -3.72
N VAL A 39 -15.71 34.07 -3.81
CA VAL A 39 -14.51 34.16 -4.65
C VAL A 39 -14.83 33.55 -6.00
N ALA A 40 -14.59 34.30 -7.08
CA ALA A 40 -14.76 33.79 -8.44
C ALA A 40 -13.78 32.67 -8.75
N PRO A 41 -14.13 31.69 -9.61
CA PRO A 41 -13.22 30.63 -10.06
C PRO A 41 -11.91 31.22 -10.60
N GLY A 42 -10.76 30.77 -10.07
CA GLY A 42 -9.44 31.27 -10.46
C GLY A 42 -9.07 32.63 -9.85
N GLY A 43 -9.93 33.22 -9.03
CA GLY A 43 -9.67 34.49 -8.32
C GLY A 43 -8.65 34.32 -7.17
N ALA A 44 -7.98 35.44 -6.83
CA ALA A 44 -7.09 35.47 -5.68
C ALA A 44 -7.88 35.33 -4.38
N VAL A 45 -7.42 34.45 -3.47
CA VAL A 45 -8.06 34.26 -2.16
C VAL A 45 -7.76 35.46 -1.27
N PRO A 46 -8.78 36.22 -0.80
CA PRO A 46 -8.59 37.32 0.14
C PRO A 46 -7.88 36.84 1.43
N SER A 47 -7.08 37.74 2.03
CA SER A 47 -6.31 37.41 3.22
C SER A 47 -7.18 36.92 4.39
N ALA A 48 -8.39 37.46 4.53
CA ALA A 48 -9.35 37.07 5.56
C ALA A 48 -9.87 35.63 5.40
N LEU A 49 -9.80 35.06 4.19
CA LEU A 49 -10.32 33.72 3.87
C LEU A 49 -9.23 32.66 3.80
N ARG A 50 -7.95 33.04 3.88
CA ARG A 50 -6.80 32.14 3.77
C ARG A 50 -6.82 31.04 4.82
N SER A 51 -7.27 31.33 6.04
CA SER A 51 -7.33 30.35 7.12
C SER A 51 -8.31 29.20 6.80
N GLN A 52 -9.45 29.52 6.19
CA GLN A 52 -10.46 28.51 5.82
C GLN A 52 -9.96 27.63 4.67
N VAL A 53 -9.35 28.23 3.64
CA VAL A 53 -8.74 27.47 2.55
C VAL A 53 -7.61 26.58 3.05
N LYS A 54 -6.75 27.11 3.93
CA LYS A 54 -5.67 26.33 4.55
C LYS A 54 -6.21 25.14 5.37
N SER A 55 -7.28 25.35 6.13
CA SER A 55 -7.90 24.26 6.90
C SER A 55 -8.39 23.13 5.97
N LEU A 56 -9.05 23.48 4.85
CA LEU A 56 -9.49 22.50 3.86
C LEU A 56 -8.29 21.76 3.27
N GLU A 57 -7.23 22.46 2.88
CA GLU A 57 -6.01 21.85 2.31
C GLU A 57 -5.32 20.90 3.31
N GLU A 58 -5.31 21.21 4.59
CA GLU A 58 -4.80 20.34 5.65
C GLU A 58 -5.66 19.08 5.80
N ASP A 59 -6.98 19.21 5.75
CA ASP A 59 -7.89 18.05 5.80
C ASP A 59 -7.76 17.15 4.58
N GLN A 60 -7.63 17.74 3.38
CA GLN A 60 -7.37 17.03 2.14
C GLN A 60 -6.03 16.27 2.21
N LYS A 61 -4.97 16.90 2.73
CA LYS A 61 -3.67 16.25 2.94
C LYS A 61 -3.77 15.05 3.91
N ARG A 62 -4.50 15.19 5.00
CA ARG A 62 -4.74 14.09 5.96
C ARG A 62 -5.51 12.95 5.30
N ARG A 63 -6.51 13.26 4.46
CA ARG A 63 -7.27 12.28 3.70
C ARG A 63 -6.39 11.52 2.69
N LYS A 64 -5.54 12.23 1.93
CA LYS A 64 -4.58 11.61 1.00
C LYS A 64 -3.64 10.63 1.72
N THR A 65 -3.11 11.02 2.86
CA THR A 65 -2.26 10.14 3.67
C THR A 65 -3.01 8.89 4.14
N ARG A 66 -4.28 9.03 4.54
CA ARG A 66 -5.12 7.89 4.94
C ARG A 66 -5.40 6.98 3.76
N ASN A 67 -5.81 7.53 2.63
CA ASN A 67 -6.09 6.75 1.41
C ASN A 67 -4.87 5.94 0.94
N LEU A 68 -3.67 6.52 1.03
CA LEU A 68 -2.43 5.80 0.72
C LEU A 68 -2.19 4.62 1.68
N ARG A 69 -2.42 4.81 2.98
CA ARG A 69 -2.30 3.70 3.94
C ARG A 69 -3.30 2.59 3.66
N ASP A 70 -4.55 2.96 3.37
CA ASP A 70 -5.61 2.00 3.05
C ASP A 70 -5.29 1.23 1.76
N ALA A 71 -4.70 1.89 0.75
CA ALA A 71 -4.25 1.24 -0.48
C ALA A 71 -3.10 0.25 -0.20
N LEU A 72 -2.11 0.65 0.59
CA LEU A 72 -1.00 -0.22 0.99
C LEU A 72 -1.46 -1.38 1.86
N ASP A 73 -2.40 -1.16 2.78
CA ASP A 73 -2.96 -2.22 3.61
C ASP A 73 -3.66 -3.29 2.76
N ARG A 74 -4.46 -2.88 1.75
CA ARG A 74 -5.08 -3.82 0.80
C ARG A 74 -4.05 -4.66 0.06
N ILE A 75 -3.00 -4.04 -0.47
CA ILE A 75 -1.92 -4.75 -1.16
C ILE A 75 -1.26 -5.78 -0.23
N LEU A 76 -0.99 -5.41 1.01
CA LEU A 76 -0.36 -6.31 1.98
C LEU A 76 -1.30 -7.45 2.42
N VAL A 77 -2.61 -7.21 2.49
CA VAL A 77 -3.62 -8.26 2.70
C VAL A 77 -3.62 -9.25 1.54
N ASP A 78 -3.55 -8.76 0.29
CA ASP A 78 -3.46 -9.63 -0.89
C ASP A 78 -2.18 -10.47 -0.88
N VAL A 79 -1.04 -9.89 -0.49
CA VAL A 79 0.22 -10.65 -0.29
C VAL A 79 0.05 -11.74 0.78
N MET A 80 -0.59 -11.44 1.90
CA MET A 80 -0.87 -12.44 2.94
C MET A 80 -1.80 -13.55 2.44
N SER A 81 -2.80 -13.21 1.62
CA SER A 81 -3.69 -14.18 0.99
C SER A 81 -2.95 -15.15 0.07
N ILE A 82 -2.01 -14.64 -0.74
CA ILE A 82 -1.16 -15.46 -1.60
C ILE A 82 -0.22 -16.36 -0.76
N LEU A 83 0.42 -15.80 0.27
CA LEU A 83 1.29 -16.57 1.17
C LEU A 83 0.51 -17.67 1.93
N ARG A 84 -0.74 -17.41 2.29
CA ARG A 84 -1.63 -18.43 2.86
C ARG A 84 -1.83 -19.57 1.88
N ASP A 85 -2.10 -19.29 0.60
CA ASP A 85 -2.28 -20.34 -0.42
C ASP A 85 -0.98 -21.12 -0.65
N VAL A 86 0.19 -20.47 -0.65
CA VAL A 86 1.51 -21.14 -0.67
C VAL A 86 1.66 -22.11 0.50
N LEU A 87 1.32 -21.68 1.72
CA LEU A 87 1.40 -22.53 2.91
C LEU A 87 0.46 -23.75 2.80
N MET A 88 -0.76 -23.56 2.25
CA MET A 88 -1.72 -24.64 2.07
C MET A 88 -1.19 -25.74 1.13
N VAL A 89 -0.47 -25.36 0.07
CA VAL A 89 0.23 -26.31 -0.80
C VAL A 89 1.32 -27.07 -0.04
N GLN A 90 2.17 -26.33 0.68
CA GLN A 90 3.32 -26.89 1.42
C GLN A 90 2.91 -27.90 2.49
N VAL A 91 1.80 -27.67 3.18
CA VAL A 91 1.29 -28.58 4.21
C VAL A 91 0.25 -29.61 3.68
N ASN A 92 0.03 -29.61 2.35
CA ASN A 92 -0.81 -30.58 1.64
C ASN A 92 -2.23 -30.71 2.22
N THR A 93 -2.90 -29.58 2.47
CA THR A 93 -4.25 -29.57 3.07
C THR A 93 -5.36 -30.04 2.12
N GLY A 94 -5.13 -30.07 0.81
CA GLY A 94 -6.15 -30.33 -0.21
C GLY A 94 -7.21 -29.21 -0.35
N LEU A 95 -7.03 -28.07 0.31
CA LEU A 95 -7.94 -26.94 0.21
C LEU A 95 -7.77 -26.18 -1.10
N THR A 96 -8.86 -25.60 -1.59
CA THR A 96 -8.87 -24.78 -2.80
C THR A 96 -8.17 -23.44 -2.55
N PHE A 97 -7.45 -22.95 -3.56
CA PHE A 97 -6.85 -21.61 -3.52
C PHE A 97 -7.90 -20.51 -3.45
N ILE A 98 -7.63 -19.47 -2.67
CA ILE A 98 -8.36 -18.20 -2.76
C ILE A 98 -7.95 -17.48 -4.04
N ASN A 99 -6.64 -17.51 -4.36
CA ASN A 99 -6.05 -16.81 -5.50
C ASN A 99 -5.90 -17.74 -6.72
N VAL A 100 -7.02 -18.26 -7.22
CA VAL A 100 -7.05 -19.27 -8.30
C VAL A 100 -6.27 -18.84 -9.54
N THR A 101 -6.33 -17.57 -9.93
CA THR A 101 -5.62 -17.02 -11.10
C THR A 101 -4.11 -17.04 -10.95
N HIS A 102 -3.59 -17.16 -9.74
CA HIS A 102 -2.17 -17.19 -9.41
C HIS A 102 -1.66 -18.60 -9.10
N GLY A 103 -2.47 -19.64 -9.33
CA GLY A 103 -2.15 -21.03 -9.01
C GLY A 103 -0.72 -21.47 -9.41
N PRO A 104 -0.29 -21.33 -10.68
CA PRO A 104 1.06 -21.71 -11.08
C PRO A 104 2.18 -21.02 -10.29
N ALA A 105 2.07 -19.73 -10.03
CA ALA A 105 3.05 -18.98 -9.25
C ALA A 105 3.06 -19.37 -7.76
N ILE A 106 1.89 -19.74 -7.22
CA ILE A 106 1.75 -20.24 -5.84
C ILE A 106 2.46 -21.60 -5.72
N GLU A 107 2.24 -22.51 -6.67
CA GLU A 107 2.89 -23.83 -6.69
C GLU A 107 4.41 -23.73 -6.86
N GLU A 108 4.88 -22.87 -7.77
CA GLU A 108 6.30 -22.58 -7.95
C GLU A 108 6.93 -22.05 -6.66
N ARG A 109 6.29 -21.08 -5.99
CA ARG A 109 6.75 -20.53 -4.72
C ARG A 109 6.75 -21.59 -3.63
N ALA A 110 5.73 -22.43 -3.55
CA ALA A 110 5.63 -23.50 -2.56
C ALA A 110 6.77 -24.52 -2.73
N ALA A 111 7.15 -24.86 -3.96
CA ALA A 111 8.27 -25.75 -4.24
C ALA A 111 9.65 -25.10 -3.93
N ALA A 112 9.76 -23.78 -4.05
CA ALA A 112 11.01 -23.05 -3.84
C ALA A 112 11.29 -22.65 -2.37
N THR A 113 10.30 -22.79 -1.47
CA THR A 113 10.38 -22.36 -0.07
C THR A 113 9.87 -23.45 0.89
N THR A 114 10.13 -23.27 2.19
CA THR A 114 9.62 -24.17 3.23
C THR A 114 8.43 -23.53 3.97
N PRO A 115 7.59 -24.34 4.67
CA PRO A 115 6.52 -23.82 5.51
C PRO A 115 6.99 -22.77 6.53
N GLU A 116 8.16 -23.00 7.14
CA GLU A 116 8.75 -22.06 8.11
C GLU A 116 9.11 -20.72 7.47
N MET A 117 9.67 -20.74 6.25
CA MET A 117 9.96 -19.52 5.48
C MET A 117 8.67 -18.79 5.12
N THR A 118 7.61 -19.50 4.78
CA THR A 118 6.31 -18.91 4.46
C THR A 118 5.65 -18.31 5.69
N LEU A 119 5.73 -18.95 6.85
CA LEU A 119 5.25 -18.40 8.12
C LEU A 119 6.03 -17.13 8.51
N ALA A 120 7.35 -17.15 8.38
CA ALA A 120 8.16 -15.94 8.60
C ALA A 120 7.80 -14.80 7.66
N ALA A 121 7.47 -15.10 6.38
CA ALA A 121 7.00 -14.12 5.42
C ALA A 121 5.62 -13.52 5.79
N LEU A 122 4.71 -14.34 6.31
CA LEU A 122 3.41 -13.89 6.84
C LEU A 122 3.60 -12.95 8.04
N ASP A 123 4.46 -13.31 8.98
CA ASP A 123 4.76 -12.48 10.16
C ASP A 123 5.40 -11.14 9.75
N ALA A 124 6.36 -11.16 8.83
CA ALA A 124 6.98 -9.94 8.31
C ALA A 124 5.96 -9.02 7.61
N THR A 125 5.01 -9.61 6.87
CA THR A 125 3.95 -8.84 6.19
C THR A 125 2.98 -8.23 7.22
N ARG A 126 2.60 -8.97 8.25
CA ARG A 126 1.79 -8.47 9.36
C ARG A 126 2.49 -7.30 10.07
N GLU A 127 3.77 -7.46 10.40
CA GLU A 127 4.56 -6.38 11.03
C GLU A 127 4.65 -5.13 10.13
N ALA A 128 4.82 -5.30 8.83
CA ALA A 128 4.83 -4.19 7.87
C ALA A 128 3.50 -3.41 7.89
N ARG A 129 2.35 -4.11 7.91
CA ARG A 129 1.03 -3.49 8.06
C ARG A 129 0.91 -2.67 9.34
N GLU A 130 1.32 -3.22 10.47
CA GLU A 130 1.30 -2.54 11.76
C GLU A 130 2.18 -1.27 11.75
N ARG A 131 3.39 -1.35 11.19
CA ARG A 131 4.30 -0.20 11.07
C ARG A 131 3.71 0.91 10.21
N ILE A 132 3.08 0.58 9.07
CA ILE A 132 2.42 1.57 8.21
C ILE A 132 1.23 2.21 8.94
N ALA A 133 0.43 1.42 9.66
CA ALA A 133 -0.68 1.93 10.47
C ALA A 133 -0.20 2.92 11.55
N HIS A 134 0.99 2.71 12.12
CA HIS A 134 1.62 3.57 13.13
C HIS A 134 2.52 4.68 12.56
N ASN A 135 2.29 5.09 11.31
CA ASN A 135 2.98 6.20 10.64
C ASN A 135 4.47 6.00 10.32
N SER A 136 4.96 4.77 10.28
CA SER A 136 6.31 4.54 9.76
C SER A 136 6.37 4.90 8.27
N PRO A 137 7.50 5.42 7.76
CA PRO A 137 7.66 5.75 6.35
C PRO A 137 7.41 4.54 5.45
N PRO A 138 6.39 4.56 4.57
CA PRO A 138 5.98 3.38 3.80
C PRO A 138 7.10 2.78 2.95
N LEU A 139 7.91 3.62 2.31
CA LEU A 139 9.01 3.14 1.47
C LEU A 139 9.98 2.26 2.25
N LEU A 140 10.43 2.71 3.43
CA LEU A 140 11.37 1.96 4.26
C LEU A 140 10.77 0.64 4.77
N VAL A 141 9.48 0.66 5.12
CA VAL A 141 8.76 -0.55 5.55
C VAL A 141 8.67 -1.56 4.41
N LEU A 142 8.31 -1.12 3.20
CA LEU A 142 8.22 -1.99 2.02
C LEU A 142 9.59 -2.52 1.59
N GLU A 143 10.65 -1.72 1.66
CA GLU A 143 12.02 -2.17 1.38
C GLU A 143 12.44 -3.28 2.36
N ALA A 144 12.24 -3.09 3.66
CA ALA A 144 12.55 -4.08 4.68
C ALA A 144 11.75 -5.38 4.46
N LEU A 145 10.45 -5.25 4.18
CA LEU A 145 9.59 -6.39 3.86
C LEU A 145 10.09 -7.16 2.66
N LEU A 146 10.35 -6.50 1.53
CA LEU A 146 10.78 -7.17 0.29
C LEU A 146 12.16 -7.82 0.41
N ILE A 147 13.03 -7.27 1.26
CA ILE A 147 14.29 -7.93 1.60
C ILE A 147 14.01 -9.23 2.37
N SER A 148 13.10 -9.21 3.34
CA SER A 148 12.75 -10.39 4.13
C SER A 148 12.01 -11.46 3.32
N LEU A 149 11.23 -11.06 2.30
CA LEU A 149 10.53 -11.96 1.39
C LEU A 149 11.42 -12.56 0.30
N SER A 150 12.59 -11.96 0.06
CA SER A 150 13.53 -12.46 -0.94
C SER A 150 14.14 -13.79 -0.44
N PRO A 151 14.13 -14.86 -1.26
CA PRO A 151 14.85 -16.07 -0.87
C PRO A 151 16.30 -15.69 -0.60
N ALA A 152 16.82 -16.13 0.55
CA ALA A 152 18.23 -15.98 0.85
C ALA A 152 19.03 -16.53 -0.33
N VAL A 153 19.83 -15.67 -0.98
CA VAL A 153 20.78 -16.13 -1.98
C VAL A 153 21.67 -17.14 -1.25
N LYS A 154 21.43 -18.43 -1.49
CA LYS A 154 22.35 -19.48 -1.02
C LYS A 154 23.71 -19.07 -1.55
N GLY A 155 24.59 -18.61 -0.65
CA GLY A 155 25.95 -18.26 -1.02
C GLY A 155 26.53 -19.44 -1.78
N ARG A 156 27.00 -19.17 -3.01
CA ARG A 156 27.93 -20.09 -3.69
C ARG A 156 29.17 -20.11 -2.78
N VAL A 157 29.33 -21.22 -2.07
CA VAL A 157 30.62 -21.64 -1.55
C VAL A 157 31.43 -22.19 -2.72
#